data_3771152a9720551c856870fe6c0057d4
#
_entry.id   3771152a9720551c856870fe6c0057d4
#
_cell.length_a   1.000
_cell.length_b   1.000
_cell.length_c   1.000
_cell.angle_alpha   90.00
_cell.angle_beta   90.00
_cell.angle_gamma   90.00
#
_symmetry.space_group_name_H-M   'P 1'
#
loop_
_entity.id
_entity.type
_entity.pdbx_description
1 polymer ?
#
loop_
_entity_poly.entity_id
_entity_poly.type
_entity_poly.pdbx_seq_one_letter_code
_entity_poly.pdbx_strand_id
1 'polypeptide(L)' 'GGTDAPIIIGDDVWICYGSTVCAGVTVGDGAIIAAGSVVTKDVPPYAVVGGVPAKIIKSRQE' A
#
# COMPACT_ATOMS: atom_id res chain seq x y z
N GLY A 1 13.14 18.50 3.13
CA GLY A 1 12.50 17.87 2.88
C GLY A 1 12.44 17.02 1.66
N GLY A 2 13.35 17.04 0.87
CA GLY A 2 13.46 16.26 -0.31
C GLY A 2 12.55 15.08 -0.45
N THR A 3 11.35 15.26 -0.16
CA THR A 3 10.46 14.13 -0.16
C THR A 3 9.51 14.26 -1.30
N ASP A 4 10.09 14.57 -2.43
CA ASP A 4 9.28 14.70 -3.63
C ASP A 4 9.16 13.39 -4.38
N ALA A 5 9.54 12.29 -3.75
CA ALA A 5 9.41 11.00 -4.38
C ALA A 5 7.94 10.69 -4.61
N PRO A 6 7.56 10.36 -5.84
CA PRO A 6 6.15 10.13 -6.14
C PRO A 6 5.64 8.84 -5.52
N ILE A 7 4.35 8.81 -5.28
CA ILE A 7 3.64 7.58 -4.91
C ILE A 7 3.10 7.00 -6.20
N ILE A 8 3.37 5.72 -6.43
CA ILE A 8 2.92 5.03 -7.63
C ILE A 8 1.90 3.98 -7.22
N ILE A 9 0.70 4.09 -7.75
CA ILE A 9 -0.38 3.16 -7.44
C ILE A 9 -0.72 2.40 -8.72
N GLY A 10 -0.68 1.09 -8.64
CA GLY A 10 -1.01 0.24 -9.78
C GLY A 10 -2.50 0.20 -10.06
N ASP A 11 -2.90 -0.75 -10.90
CA ASP A 11 -4.29 -0.92 -11.30
C ASP A 11 -5.06 -1.74 -10.28
N ASP A 12 -6.35 -1.44 -10.14
CA ASP A 12 -7.26 -2.22 -9.29
C ASP A 12 -6.83 -2.28 -7.83
N VAL A 13 -6.21 -1.22 -7.34
CA VAL A 13 -5.78 -1.13 -5.94
C VAL A 13 -6.93 -0.58 -5.11
N TRP A 14 -7.17 -1.19 -3.95
CA TRP A 14 -8.14 -0.69 -2.99
C TRP A 14 -7.40 -0.08 -1.81
N ILE A 15 -7.65 1.19 -1.58
CA ILE A 15 -7.09 1.89 -0.43
C ILE A 15 -8.27 2.25 0.47
N CYS A 16 -8.36 1.57 1.58
CA CYS A 16 -9.50 1.75 2.47
C CYS A 16 -9.37 3.03 3.30
N TYR A 17 -10.46 3.40 3.92
CA TYR A 17 -10.61 4.67 4.61
C TYR A 17 -9.51 4.91 5.65
N GLY A 18 -9.02 6.13 5.68
CA GLY A 18 -8.07 6.55 6.70
C GLY A 18 -6.66 6.03 6.52
N SER A 19 -6.36 5.41 5.39
CA SER A 19 -5.01 4.91 5.14
C SER A 19 -4.10 6.03 4.67
N THR A 20 -2.81 5.89 4.97
CA THR A 20 -1.78 6.83 4.53
C THR A 20 -0.73 6.05 3.75
N VAL A 21 -0.37 6.55 2.58
CA VAL A 21 0.72 5.96 1.79
C VAL A 21 1.85 6.98 1.77
N CYS A 22 3.01 6.57 2.24
CA CYS A 22 4.14 7.47 2.34
C CYS A 22 4.80 7.75 1.00
N ALA A 23 5.50 8.88 0.90
CA ALA A 23 6.19 9.28 -0.31
C ALA A 23 7.16 8.18 -0.76
N GLY A 24 7.27 7.98 -2.06
CA GLY A 24 8.19 7.03 -2.64
C GLY A 24 7.73 5.58 -2.65
N VAL A 25 6.55 5.31 -2.11
CA VAL A 25 6.02 3.95 -2.09
C VAL A 25 5.37 3.61 -3.41
N THR A 26 5.64 2.39 -3.88
CA THR A 26 4.96 1.82 -5.04
C THR A 26 3.99 0.74 -4.55
N VAL A 27 2.74 0.86 -4.93
CA VAL A 27 1.72 -0.13 -4.60
C VAL A 27 1.40 -0.93 -5.85
N GLY A 28 1.63 -2.22 -5.80
CA GLY A 28 1.45 -3.09 -6.96
C GLY A 28 0.00 -3.32 -7.32
N ASP A 29 -0.21 -3.80 -8.54
CA ASP A 29 -1.56 -4.04 -9.05
C ASP A 29 -2.35 -4.98 -8.14
N GLY A 30 -3.62 -4.69 -7.98
CA GLY A 30 -4.53 -5.57 -7.25
C GLY A 30 -4.31 -5.62 -5.74
N ALA A 31 -3.45 -4.77 -5.21
CA ALA A 31 -3.21 -4.74 -3.76
C ALA A 31 -4.40 -4.15 -3.02
N ILE A 32 -4.52 -4.51 -1.75
CA ILE A 32 -5.54 -3.95 -0.87
C ILE A 32 -4.84 -3.41 0.37
N ILE A 33 -5.12 -2.16 0.70
CA ILE A 33 -4.58 -1.52 1.90
C ILE A 33 -5.74 -1.38 2.88
N ALA A 34 -5.64 -2.06 4.00
CA ALA A 34 -6.71 -2.08 5.00
C ALA A 34 -6.89 -0.71 5.65
N ALA A 35 -8.08 -0.46 6.17
CA ALA A 35 -8.42 0.83 6.76
C ALA A 35 -7.44 1.20 7.88
N GLY A 36 -7.09 2.47 7.94
CA GLY A 36 -6.24 3.01 8.99
C GLY A 36 -4.78 2.61 8.93
N SER A 37 -4.34 2.04 7.81
CA SER A 37 -2.96 1.59 7.67
C SER A 37 -2.02 2.73 7.31
N VAL A 38 -0.75 2.58 7.68
CA VAL A 38 0.30 3.51 7.26
C VAL A 38 1.33 2.72 6.47
N VAL A 39 1.33 2.92 5.16
CA VAL A 39 2.18 2.17 4.24
C VAL A 39 3.50 2.88 4.07
N THR A 40 4.57 2.28 4.56
CA THR A 40 5.90 2.88 4.55
C THR A 40 6.86 2.21 3.58
N LYS A 41 6.49 1.05 3.02
CA LYS A 41 7.32 0.29 2.09
C LYS A 41 6.48 -0.14 0.91
N ASP A 42 7.15 -0.49 -0.19
CA ASP A 42 6.46 -0.96 -1.38
C ASP A 42 5.56 -2.15 -1.06
N VAL A 43 4.44 -2.18 -1.74
CA VAL A 43 3.44 -3.24 -1.57
C VAL A 43 3.45 -4.11 -2.83
N PRO A 44 3.73 -5.40 -2.69
CA PRO A 44 3.73 -6.29 -3.85
C PRO A 44 2.34 -6.38 -4.49
N PRO A 45 2.29 -6.75 -5.78
CA PRO A 45 0.99 -6.98 -6.43
C PRO A 45 0.16 -8.00 -5.66
N TYR A 46 -1.13 -7.76 -5.58
CA TYR A 46 -2.11 -8.66 -4.97
C TYR A 46 -1.91 -8.91 -3.48
N ALA A 47 -1.06 -8.14 -2.83
CA ALA A 47 -0.90 -8.26 -1.39
C ALA A 47 -2.00 -7.51 -0.66
N VAL A 48 -2.42 -8.06 0.46
CA VAL A 48 -3.29 -7.35 1.40
C VAL A 48 -2.41 -6.92 2.56
N VAL A 49 -2.34 -5.63 2.80
CA VAL A 49 -1.50 -5.08 3.87
C VAL A 49 -2.36 -4.32 4.87
N GLY A 50 -1.90 -4.27 6.11
CA GLY A 50 -2.60 -3.53 7.13
C GLY A 50 -1.72 -3.26 8.33
N GLY A 51 -2.14 -2.28 9.14
CA GLY A 51 -1.46 -1.92 10.38
C GLY A 51 -0.59 -0.68 10.25
N VAL A 52 0.06 -0.33 11.35
CA VAL A 52 0.92 0.84 11.47
C VAL A 52 2.25 0.40 12.11
N PRO A 53 3.31 0.24 11.34
CA PRO A 53 3.38 0.29 9.89
C PRO A 53 2.68 -0.91 9.26
N ALA A 54 2.22 -0.73 8.04
CA ALA A 54 1.51 -1.78 7.33
C ALA A 54 2.41 -2.98 7.05
N LYS A 55 1.87 -4.16 7.26
CA LYS A 55 2.54 -5.43 6.99
C LYS A 55 1.66 -6.27 6.10
N ILE A 56 2.27 -7.20 5.37
CA ILE A 56 1.52 -8.11 4.51
C ILE A 56 0.73 -9.07 5.40
N ILE A 57 -0.58 -9.08 5.19
CA ILE A 57 -1.48 -9.97 5.91
C ILE A 57 -1.65 -11.27 5.11
N LYS A 58 -1.83 -11.14 3.81
CA LYS A 58 -2.00 -12.30 2.94
C LYS A 58 -1.85 -11.85 1.49
N SER A 59 -1.85 -12.81 0.58
CA SER A 59 -1.86 -12.57 -0.85
C SER A 59 -3.24 -12.93 -1.38
N ARG A 60 -3.75 -12.12 -2.31
CA ARG A 60 -5.00 -12.41 -3.01
C ARG A 60 -4.80 -13.45 -4.09
N GLN A 61 -3.58 -13.62 -4.49
CA GLN A 61 -3.25 -14.50 -5.61
C GLN A 61 -2.81 -15.84 -5.06
N GLU A 62 -3.55 -16.85 -5.30
CA GLU A 62 -3.27 -18.19 -4.81
C GLU A 62 -2.69 -19.07 -5.89
#